data_65f19737c0e11d833cfce1cc1e635165
#
_entry.id   65f19737c0e11d833cfce1cc1e635165
#
_cell.length_a   1.000
_cell.length_b   1.000
_cell.length_c   1.000
_cell.angle_alpha   90.00
_cell.angle_beta   90.00
_cell.angle_gamma   90.00
#
_symmetry.space_group_name_H-M   'P 1'
#
loop_
_entity.id
_entity.type
_entity.pdbx_description
1 polymer ?
#
loop_
_entity_poly.entity_id
_entity_poly.type
_entity_poly.pdbx_seq_one_letter_code
_entity_poly.pdbx_strand_id
1 'polypeptide(L)'
;MSLILYPSLPPTMTPLLSLATALAVKRAVEGTTSARVDLKWPNDVYLSGGKLAGVLVEMAAEIDRVKWVIDSIGINVNNRIVGTDLEGRATSLADELWKEISRRELAVALLMHLEKIYREAQSPAGLISIQRSFRKYDLLQGRPVEVKTPDGVISGTADGIDSEGRLLVRDITGKVQSLFSGEATITGIQTR
;
A
#
# COMPACT_ATOMS: atom_id res chain seq x y z
N MET A 1 6.89 -8.74 -9.76
CA MET A 1 6.73 -8.10 -11.08
C MET A 1 7.20 -6.67 -10.94
N SER A 2 7.95 -6.15 -11.93
CA SER A 2 8.36 -4.73 -11.94
C SER A 2 7.97 -4.11 -13.29
N LEU A 3 7.54 -2.86 -13.24
CA LEU A 3 7.09 -2.07 -14.40
C LEU A 3 7.91 -0.78 -14.46
N ILE A 4 8.27 -0.34 -15.65
CA ILE A 4 8.86 0.97 -15.87
C ILE A 4 7.74 1.89 -16.38
N LEU A 5 7.49 2.98 -15.65
CA LEU A 5 6.43 3.93 -15.95
C LEU A 5 7.02 5.33 -16.17
N TYR A 6 6.34 6.14 -16.96
CA TYR A 6 6.72 7.52 -17.27
C TYR A 6 5.56 8.46 -16.90
N PRO A 7 5.33 8.72 -15.61
CA PRO A 7 4.22 9.53 -15.16
C PRO A 7 4.45 11.02 -15.43
N SER A 8 3.39 11.72 -15.81
CA SER A 8 3.39 13.18 -15.93
C SER A 8 3.01 13.82 -14.57
N LEU A 9 3.77 13.47 -13.52
CA LEU A 9 3.53 13.93 -12.15
C LEU A 9 4.76 14.64 -11.59
N PRO A 10 4.59 15.63 -10.70
CA PRO A 10 5.71 16.17 -9.95
C PRO A 10 6.25 15.13 -8.96
N PRO A 11 7.55 15.18 -8.60
CA PRO A 11 8.16 14.22 -7.69
C PRO A 11 7.46 14.10 -6.33
N THR A 12 6.88 15.18 -5.84
CA THR A 12 6.14 15.21 -4.55
C THR A 12 4.90 14.32 -4.55
N MET A 13 4.34 14.00 -5.72
CA MET A 13 3.16 13.14 -5.86
C MET A 13 3.50 11.65 -6.04
N THR A 14 4.79 11.29 -6.07
CA THR A 14 5.22 9.88 -6.26
C THR A 14 4.70 8.94 -5.17
N PRO A 15 4.56 9.32 -3.88
CA PRO A 15 3.95 8.46 -2.87
C PRO A 15 2.54 7.98 -3.24
N LEU A 16 1.77 8.82 -3.95
CA LEU A 16 0.44 8.43 -4.41
C LEU A 16 0.45 7.29 -5.44
N LEU A 17 1.55 7.12 -6.21
CA LEU A 17 1.68 5.96 -7.11
C LEU A 17 1.79 4.66 -6.33
N SER A 18 2.51 4.65 -5.21
CA SER A 18 2.59 3.47 -4.34
C SER A 18 1.20 3.08 -3.79
N LEU A 19 0.44 4.07 -3.33
CA LEU A 19 -0.93 3.87 -2.86
C LEU A 19 -1.87 3.40 -3.99
N ALA A 20 -1.71 3.97 -5.19
CA ALA A 20 -2.46 3.58 -6.38
C ALA A 20 -2.19 2.12 -6.76
N THR A 21 -0.92 1.72 -6.75
CA THR A 21 -0.52 0.35 -7.04
C THR A 21 -1.03 -0.64 -5.99
N ALA A 22 -0.94 -0.30 -4.69
CA ALA A 22 -1.53 -1.12 -3.63
C ALA A 22 -3.06 -1.29 -3.82
N LEU A 23 -3.75 -0.24 -4.24
CA LEU A 23 -5.17 -0.28 -4.57
C LEU A 23 -5.46 -1.15 -5.81
N ALA A 24 -4.58 -1.16 -6.82
CA ALA A 24 -4.69 -2.07 -7.97
C ALA A 24 -4.50 -3.53 -7.55
N VAL A 25 -3.54 -3.83 -6.69
CA VAL A 25 -3.34 -5.16 -6.08
C VAL A 25 -4.61 -5.61 -5.36
N LYS A 26 -5.17 -4.74 -4.50
CA LYS A 26 -6.43 -5.02 -3.80
C LYS A 26 -7.55 -5.41 -4.79
N ARG A 27 -7.77 -4.59 -5.82
CA ARG A 27 -8.83 -4.85 -6.81
C ARG A 27 -8.60 -6.16 -7.57
N ALA A 28 -7.35 -6.46 -7.93
CA ALA A 28 -6.99 -7.70 -8.62
C ALA A 28 -7.24 -8.94 -7.75
N VAL A 29 -6.80 -8.91 -6.49
CA VAL A 29 -7.01 -10.01 -5.54
C VAL A 29 -8.50 -10.25 -5.31
N GLU A 30 -9.26 -9.19 -5.00
CA GLU A 30 -10.70 -9.30 -4.72
C GLU A 30 -11.54 -9.64 -5.96
N GLY A 31 -11.05 -9.30 -7.16
CA GLY A 31 -11.71 -9.64 -8.43
C GLY A 31 -11.46 -11.06 -8.91
N THR A 32 -10.37 -11.69 -8.48
CA THR A 32 -9.99 -13.05 -8.90
C THR A 32 -10.18 -14.10 -7.82
N THR A 33 -10.40 -13.66 -6.57
CA THR A 33 -10.57 -14.56 -5.43
C THR A 33 -11.71 -14.11 -4.52
N SER A 34 -12.05 -14.94 -3.52
CA SER A 34 -13.01 -14.55 -2.45
C SER A 34 -12.35 -13.76 -1.30
N ALA A 35 -11.05 -13.56 -1.33
CA ALA A 35 -10.34 -12.82 -0.30
C ALA A 35 -10.82 -11.37 -0.22
N ARG A 36 -10.82 -10.82 1.00
CA ARG A 36 -11.00 -9.39 1.26
C ARG A 36 -9.72 -8.86 1.88
N VAL A 37 -9.13 -7.87 1.25
CA VAL A 37 -7.84 -7.33 1.68
C VAL A 37 -7.96 -5.87 2.06
N ASP A 38 -7.13 -5.48 3.04
CA ASP A 38 -7.00 -4.12 3.50
C ASP A 38 -5.69 -3.51 3.00
N LEU A 39 -5.60 -2.19 3.06
CA LEU A 39 -4.40 -1.44 2.68
C LEU A 39 -3.73 -0.92 3.95
N LYS A 40 -2.41 -0.85 3.95
CA LYS A 40 -1.65 -0.24 5.03
C LYS A 40 -0.60 0.68 4.45
N TRP A 41 -0.66 1.94 4.85
CA TRP A 41 0.35 2.91 4.47
C TRP A 41 1.77 2.45 4.88
N PRO A 42 2.80 2.71 4.04
CA PRO A 42 2.74 3.45 2.78
C PRO A 42 2.42 2.59 1.55
N ASN A 43 2.53 1.26 1.59
CA ASN A 43 2.67 0.47 0.37
C ASN A 43 2.29 -1.01 0.52
N ASP A 44 1.62 -1.37 1.60
CA ASP A 44 1.36 -2.77 1.93
C ASP A 44 -0.12 -3.15 1.73
N VAL A 45 -0.34 -4.41 1.38
CA VAL A 45 -1.66 -5.04 1.31
C VAL A 45 -1.71 -6.17 2.34
N TYR A 46 -2.76 -6.19 3.14
CA TYR A 46 -2.95 -7.13 4.24
C TYR A 46 -4.15 -8.04 4.01
N LEU A 47 -4.04 -9.28 4.46
CA LEU A 47 -5.11 -10.28 4.45
C LEU A 47 -5.09 -11.00 5.80
N SER A 48 -6.24 -11.06 6.49
CA SER A 48 -6.39 -11.73 7.80
C SER A 48 -5.35 -11.32 8.85
N GLY A 49 -4.88 -10.07 8.79
CA GLY A 49 -3.87 -9.53 9.73
C GLY A 49 -2.42 -9.78 9.32
N GLY A 50 -2.15 -10.57 8.29
CA GLY A 50 -0.81 -10.81 7.73
C GLY A 50 -0.54 -9.99 6.48
N LYS A 51 0.72 -9.62 6.23
CA LYS A 51 1.14 -8.94 5.00
C LYS A 51 1.05 -9.90 3.82
N LEU A 52 0.14 -9.61 2.88
CA LEU A 52 -0.05 -10.37 1.64
C LEU A 52 0.86 -9.88 0.51
N ALA A 53 1.00 -8.55 0.39
CA ALA A 53 1.77 -7.94 -0.69
C ALA A 53 2.45 -6.66 -0.22
N GLY A 54 3.51 -6.31 -0.94
CA GLY A 54 4.21 -5.04 -0.81
C GLY A 54 4.50 -4.43 -2.16
N VAL A 55 4.50 -3.10 -2.21
CA VAL A 55 4.82 -2.30 -3.39
C VAL A 55 6.06 -1.47 -3.08
N LEU A 56 7.00 -1.43 -4.01
CA LEU A 56 8.16 -0.55 -3.95
C LEU A 56 8.18 0.33 -5.19
N VAL A 57 8.15 1.64 -4.96
CA VAL A 57 8.24 2.65 -6.02
C VAL A 57 9.57 3.38 -5.89
N GLU A 58 10.41 3.23 -6.91
CA GLU A 58 11.68 3.91 -7.06
C GLU A 58 11.59 4.88 -8.24
N MET A 59 12.18 6.06 -8.14
CA MET A 59 12.12 7.05 -9.21
C MET A 59 13.47 7.68 -9.52
N ALA A 60 13.65 8.08 -10.77
CA ALA A 60 14.58 9.13 -11.15
C ALA A 60 13.79 10.40 -11.47
N ALA A 61 14.19 11.51 -10.89
CA ALA A 61 13.51 12.79 -11.07
C ALA A 61 14.52 13.93 -11.29
N GLU A 62 14.05 14.96 -11.97
CA GLU A 62 14.61 16.32 -11.95
C GLU A 62 13.87 17.14 -10.88
N ILE A 63 14.19 18.41 -10.75
CA ILE A 63 13.60 19.27 -9.72
C ILE A 63 12.07 19.33 -9.83
N ASP A 64 11.53 19.35 -11.03
CA ASP A 64 10.12 19.62 -11.32
C ASP A 64 9.37 18.47 -11.98
N ARG A 65 10.08 17.39 -12.39
CA ARG A 65 9.45 16.26 -13.11
C ARG A 65 10.08 14.93 -12.80
N VAL A 66 9.27 13.90 -12.82
CA VAL A 66 9.70 12.50 -12.79
C VAL A 66 10.17 12.09 -14.19
N LYS A 67 11.36 11.50 -14.28
CA LYS A 67 11.88 10.93 -15.55
C LYS A 67 11.28 9.56 -15.82
N TRP A 68 11.33 8.71 -14.81
CA TRP A 68 10.76 7.37 -14.81
C TRP A 68 10.54 6.88 -13.38
N VAL A 69 9.70 5.89 -13.28
CA VAL A 69 9.42 5.16 -12.04
C VAL A 69 9.58 3.67 -12.31
N ILE A 70 10.24 2.97 -11.40
CA ILE A 70 10.18 1.51 -11.31
C ILE A 70 9.16 1.17 -10.23
N ASP A 71 8.05 0.56 -10.62
CA ASP A 71 6.99 0.10 -9.75
C ASP A 71 7.11 -1.42 -9.58
N SER A 72 7.60 -1.85 -8.43
CA SER A 72 7.88 -3.25 -8.09
C SER A 72 6.83 -3.80 -7.14
N ILE A 73 6.19 -4.91 -7.52
CA ILE A 73 5.07 -5.52 -6.81
C ILE A 73 5.42 -6.95 -6.44
N GLY A 74 5.39 -7.26 -5.16
CA GLY A 74 5.50 -8.62 -4.62
C GLY A 74 4.19 -9.07 -3.99
N ILE A 75 3.65 -10.22 -4.41
CA ILE A 75 2.41 -10.80 -3.85
C ILE A 75 2.70 -12.24 -3.44
N ASN A 76 2.37 -12.59 -2.22
CA ASN A 76 2.41 -13.96 -1.72
C ASN A 76 1.17 -14.71 -2.25
N VAL A 77 1.34 -15.51 -3.31
CA VAL A 77 0.21 -16.20 -3.95
C VAL A 77 0.10 -17.64 -3.45
N ASN A 78 1.03 -18.51 -3.83
CA ASN A 78 1.01 -19.94 -3.54
C ASN A 78 2.22 -20.40 -2.72
N ASN A 79 3.01 -19.48 -2.21
CA ASN A 79 4.09 -19.79 -1.28
C ASN A 79 3.50 -20.12 0.10
N ARG A 80 4.04 -21.14 0.74
CA ARG A 80 3.63 -21.50 2.10
C ARG A 80 4.33 -20.57 3.09
N ILE A 81 3.54 -19.88 3.90
CA ILE A 81 4.02 -19.00 4.99
C ILE A 81 3.92 -19.73 6.34
N VAL A 82 2.86 -20.50 6.53
CA VAL A 82 2.65 -21.30 7.75
C VAL A 82 3.84 -22.24 7.98
N GLY A 83 4.38 -22.22 9.19
CA GLY A 83 5.57 -22.98 9.58
C GLY A 83 6.91 -22.32 9.23
N THR A 84 6.91 -21.07 8.78
CA THR A 84 8.14 -20.27 8.54
C THR A 84 8.32 -19.19 9.60
N ASP A 85 9.48 -18.53 9.60
CA ASP A 85 9.78 -17.36 10.44
C ASP A 85 8.92 -16.13 10.14
N LEU A 86 8.14 -16.16 9.05
CA LEU A 86 7.20 -15.11 8.65
C LEU A 86 5.78 -15.34 9.18
N GLU A 87 5.51 -16.50 9.78
CA GLU A 87 4.19 -16.80 10.37
C GLU A 87 3.77 -15.74 11.38
N GLY A 88 2.51 -15.31 11.31
CA GLY A 88 1.95 -14.21 12.12
C GLY A 88 2.32 -12.80 11.65
N ARG A 89 3.28 -12.64 10.73
CA ARG A 89 3.64 -11.34 10.13
C ARG A 89 3.23 -11.23 8.67
N ALA A 90 3.27 -12.33 7.95
CA ALA A 90 2.86 -12.40 6.54
C ALA A 90 1.86 -13.53 6.33
N THR A 91 1.19 -13.51 5.19
CA THR A 91 0.31 -14.58 4.73
C THR A 91 0.38 -14.73 3.21
N SER A 92 -0.23 -15.79 2.67
CA SER A 92 -0.40 -15.99 1.23
C SER A 92 -1.86 -16.28 0.88
N LEU A 93 -2.23 -16.09 -0.38
CA LEU A 93 -3.58 -16.42 -0.84
C LEU A 93 -3.87 -17.90 -0.69
N ALA A 94 -2.91 -18.76 -0.95
CA ALA A 94 -3.10 -20.21 -0.83
C ALA A 94 -3.28 -20.66 0.63
N ASP A 95 -2.52 -20.08 1.57
CA ASP A 95 -2.68 -20.42 3.00
C ASP A 95 -4.05 -19.99 3.54
N GLU A 96 -4.54 -18.81 3.15
CA GLU A 96 -5.83 -18.29 3.61
C GLU A 96 -7.05 -18.92 2.95
N LEU A 97 -6.93 -19.27 1.67
CA LEU A 97 -8.06 -19.78 0.90
C LEU A 97 -8.06 -21.30 0.77
N TRP A 98 -7.02 -21.97 1.29
CA TRP A 98 -6.86 -23.43 1.28
C TRP A 98 -6.95 -24.02 -0.13
N LYS A 99 -6.46 -23.30 -1.14
CA LYS A 99 -6.44 -23.74 -2.54
C LYS A 99 -5.34 -23.04 -3.33
N GLU A 100 -4.91 -23.66 -4.39
CA GLU A 100 -3.99 -23.05 -5.35
C GLU A 100 -4.71 -21.93 -6.15
N ILE A 101 -4.02 -20.81 -6.33
CA ILE A 101 -4.50 -19.63 -7.07
C ILE A 101 -3.75 -19.53 -8.39
N SER A 102 -4.49 -19.29 -9.47
CA SER A 102 -3.91 -19.03 -10.79
C SER A 102 -3.12 -17.72 -10.80
N ARG A 103 -1.78 -17.83 -10.75
CA ARG A 103 -0.90 -16.66 -10.85
C ARG A 103 -1.09 -15.92 -12.17
N ARG A 104 -1.44 -16.65 -13.25
CA ARG A 104 -1.70 -16.06 -14.56
C ARG A 104 -2.94 -15.17 -14.53
N GLU A 105 -4.05 -15.66 -14.00
CA GLU A 105 -5.30 -14.88 -13.92
C GLU A 105 -5.12 -13.65 -13.01
N LEU A 106 -4.47 -13.83 -11.86
CA LEU A 106 -4.17 -12.73 -10.97
C LEU A 106 -3.26 -11.68 -11.64
N ALA A 107 -2.24 -12.11 -12.39
CA ALA A 107 -1.34 -11.18 -13.09
C ALA A 107 -2.06 -10.41 -14.18
N VAL A 108 -2.94 -11.05 -14.95
CA VAL A 108 -3.77 -10.37 -15.97
C VAL A 108 -4.69 -9.33 -15.31
N ALA A 109 -5.41 -9.72 -14.27
CA ALA A 109 -6.29 -8.80 -13.53
C ALA A 109 -5.50 -7.62 -12.93
N LEU A 110 -4.32 -7.89 -12.36
CA LEU A 110 -3.45 -6.85 -11.83
C LEU A 110 -3.03 -5.84 -12.90
N LEU A 111 -2.58 -6.30 -14.07
CA LEU A 111 -2.18 -5.43 -15.18
C LEU A 111 -3.35 -4.56 -15.68
N MET A 112 -4.55 -5.12 -15.78
CA MET A 112 -5.75 -4.37 -16.15
C MET A 112 -6.09 -3.27 -15.13
N HIS A 113 -6.01 -3.58 -13.83
CA HIS A 113 -6.25 -2.59 -12.78
C HIS A 113 -5.14 -1.56 -12.68
N LEU A 114 -3.88 -1.95 -12.89
CA LEU A 114 -2.74 -1.02 -12.93
C LEU A 114 -2.88 -0.04 -14.10
N GLU A 115 -3.20 -0.51 -15.31
CA GLU A 115 -3.41 0.39 -16.45
C GLU A 115 -4.50 1.42 -16.16
N LYS A 116 -5.63 0.97 -15.63
CA LYS A 116 -6.75 1.85 -15.29
C LYS A 116 -6.35 2.89 -14.25
N ILE A 117 -5.77 2.47 -13.13
CA ILE A 117 -5.45 3.36 -12.02
C ILE A 117 -4.28 4.29 -12.37
N TYR A 118 -3.32 3.83 -13.18
CA TYR A 118 -2.23 4.65 -13.68
C TYR A 118 -2.75 5.77 -14.59
N ARG A 119 -3.71 5.49 -15.47
CA ARG A 119 -4.38 6.50 -16.29
C ARG A 119 -5.16 7.51 -15.43
N GLU A 120 -5.88 7.04 -14.40
CA GLU A 120 -6.55 7.91 -13.43
C GLU A 120 -5.55 8.84 -12.73
N ALA A 121 -4.38 8.32 -12.31
CA ALA A 121 -3.35 9.06 -11.60
C ALA A 121 -2.72 10.20 -12.42
N GLN A 122 -2.88 10.23 -13.75
CA GLN A 122 -2.38 11.33 -14.59
C GLN A 122 -3.21 12.62 -14.49
N SER A 123 -4.25 12.67 -13.67
CA SER A 123 -5.10 13.85 -13.49
C SER A 123 -5.31 14.18 -12.01
N PRO A 124 -5.47 15.47 -11.66
CA PRO A 124 -5.76 15.87 -10.27
C PRO A 124 -7.03 15.21 -9.71
N ALA A 125 -8.08 15.11 -10.51
CA ALA A 125 -9.33 14.46 -10.10
C ALA A 125 -9.14 12.97 -9.81
N GLY A 126 -8.32 12.28 -10.62
CA GLY A 126 -7.97 10.88 -10.41
C GLY A 126 -7.14 10.67 -9.16
N LEU A 127 -6.17 11.53 -8.87
CA LEU A 127 -5.39 11.48 -7.63
C LEU A 127 -6.28 11.61 -6.39
N ILE A 128 -7.25 12.53 -6.40
CA ILE A 128 -8.24 12.67 -5.33
C ILE A 128 -9.09 11.40 -5.18
N SER A 129 -9.48 10.77 -6.29
CA SER A 129 -10.25 9.51 -6.30
C SER A 129 -9.45 8.36 -5.69
N ILE A 130 -8.16 8.24 -6.06
CA ILE A 130 -7.23 7.24 -5.51
C ILE A 130 -7.07 7.43 -4.00
N GLN A 131 -6.79 8.65 -3.54
CA GLN A 131 -6.65 8.99 -2.13
C GLN A 131 -7.91 8.62 -1.32
N ARG A 132 -9.10 9.00 -1.84
CA ARG A 132 -10.39 8.67 -1.20
C ARG A 132 -10.61 7.17 -1.13
N SER A 133 -10.26 6.45 -2.20
CA SER A 133 -10.39 5.00 -2.26
C SER A 133 -9.43 4.32 -1.29
N PHE A 134 -8.18 4.80 -1.18
CA PHE A 134 -7.21 4.28 -0.22
C PHE A 134 -7.69 4.44 1.22
N ARG A 135 -8.12 5.65 1.61
CA ARG A 135 -8.63 5.94 2.97
C ARG A 135 -9.73 5.01 3.42
N LYS A 136 -10.60 4.58 2.49
CA LYS A 136 -11.71 3.66 2.79
C LYS A 136 -11.24 2.28 3.28
N TYR A 137 -10.04 1.86 2.88
CA TYR A 137 -9.49 0.53 3.15
C TYR A 137 -8.21 0.58 3.99
N ASP A 138 -7.85 1.76 4.50
CA ASP A 138 -6.64 1.96 5.28
C ASP A 138 -6.80 1.36 6.68
N LEU A 139 -5.97 0.36 6.98
CA LEU A 139 -5.92 -0.29 8.28
C LEU A 139 -5.52 0.64 9.42
N LEU A 140 -4.81 1.72 9.13
CA LEU A 140 -4.29 2.62 10.16
C LEU A 140 -5.33 3.65 10.61
N GLN A 141 -6.33 3.96 9.78
CA GLN A 141 -7.27 5.05 10.01
C GLN A 141 -7.92 4.98 11.40
N GLY A 142 -7.71 6.02 12.21
CA GLY A 142 -8.26 6.15 13.56
C GLY A 142 -7.61 5.27 14.61
N ARG A 143 -6.53 4.54 14.28
CA ARG A 143 -5.85 3.64 15.20
C ARG A 143 -4.62 4.27 15.84
N PRO A 144 -4.28 3.87 17.08
CA PRO A 144 -3.01 4.24 17.67
C PRO A 144 -1.87 3.56 16.90
N VAL A 145 -0.86 4.36 16.53
CA VAL A 145 0.27 3.91 15.72
C VAL A 145 1.59 4.38 16.29
N GLU A 146 2.61 3.60 16.03
CA GLU A 146 4.01 3.97 16.14
C GLU A 146 4.63 3.92 14.74
N VAL A 147 5.23 5.01 14.31
CA VAL A 147 5.86 5.13 13.00
C VAL A 147 7.36 5.33 13.16
N LYS A 148 8.14 4.37 12.69
CA LYS A 148 9.59 4.48 12.61
C LYS A 148 9.97 5.22 11.35
N THR A 149 10.64 6.36 11.51
CA THR A 149 11.17 7.18 10.42
C THR A 149 12.69 7.27 10.52
N PRO A 150 13.41 7.74 9.49
CA PRO A 150 14.84 8.01 9.60
C PRO A 150 15.21 8.97 10.72
N ASP A 151 14.31 9.90 11.08
CA ASP A 151 14.53 10.94 12.09
C ASP A 151 14.11 10.51 13.51
N GLY A 152 13.54 9.30 13.66
CA GLY A 152 13.12 8.78 14.95
C GLY A 152 11.73 8.11 14.93
N VAL A 153 11.18 7.89 16.11
CA VAL A 153 9.87 7.25 16.29
C VAL A 153 8.81 8.29 16.61
N ILE A 154 7.70 8.24 15.90
CA ILE A 154 6.54 9.11 16.09
C ILE A 154 5.35 8.27 16.53
N SER A 155 4.76 8.60 17.68
CA SER A 155 3.61 7.90 18.24
C SER A 155 2.39 8.80 18.28
N GLY A 156 1.22 8.24 17.99
CA GLY A 156 -0.03 8.99 17.99
C GLY A 156 -1.18 8.21 17.38
N THR A 157 -2.23 8.91 16.95
CA THR A 157 -3.38 8.34 16.23
C THR A 157 -3.24 8.67 14.74
N ALA A 158 -3.40 7.69 13.88
CA ALA A 158 -3.39 7.89 12.44
C ALA A 158 -4.69 8.58 11.97
N ASP A 159 -4.58 9.77 11.40
CA ASP A 159 -5.71 10.56 10.87
C ASP A 159 -5.96 10.33 9.36
N GLY A 160 -5.32 9.29 8.80
CA GLY A 160 -5.34 8.97 7.37
C GLY A 160 -4.21 9.61 6.60
N ILE A 161 -4.42 9.89 5.32
CA ILE A 161 -3.40 10.46 4.42
C ILE A 161 -3.81 11.84 3.92
N ASP A 162 -2.83 12.71 3.63
CA ASP A 162 -3.08 14.02 3.02
C ASP A 162 -3.18 13.97 1.48
N SER A 163 -3.24 15.15 0.84
CA SER A 163 -3.35 15.28 -0.62
C SER A 163 -2.11 14.79 -1.39
N GLU A 164 -0.97 14.64 -0.72
CA GLU A 164 0.27 14.13 -1.30
C GLU A 164 0.53 12.66 -0.94
N GLY A 165 -0.41 12.00 -0.24
CA GLY A 165 -0.29 10.60 0.18
C GLY A 165 0.57 10.39 1.42
N ARG A 166 0.89 11.46 2.17
CA ARG A 166 1.64 11.38 3.42
C ARG A 166 0.73 10.96 4.56
N LEU A 167 1.23 10.12 5.47
CA LEU A 167 0.48 9.74 6.66
C LEU A 167 0.37 10.91 7.63
N LEU A 168 -0.84 11.17 8.09
CA LEU A 168 -1.11 12.14 9.14
C LEU A 168 -1.17 11.43 10.50
N VAL A 169 -0.33 11.85 11.44
CA VAL A 169 -0.32 11.30 12.81
C VAL A 169 -0.57 12.43 13.80
N ARG A 170 -1.61 12.29 14.60
CA ARG A 170 -1.98 13.23 15.67
C ARG A 170 -1.41 12.74 17.00
N ASP A 171 -0.57 13.54 17.61
CA ASP A 171 -0.02 13.25 18.93
C ASP A 171 -1.03 13.52 20.07
N ILE A 172 -0.63 13.22 21.30
CA ILE A 172 -1.46 13.40 22.51
C ILE A 172 -1.79 14.86 22.80
N THR A 173 -1.07 15.82 22.22
CA THR A 173 -1.31 17.26 22.38
C THR A 173 -2.29 17.80 21.33
N GLY A 174 -2.70 16.95 20.36
CA GLY A 174 -3.54 17.33 19.22
C GLY A 174 -2.77 17.86 18.02
N LYS A 175 -1.44 17.95 18.10
CA LYS A 175 -0.59 18.38 16.97
C LYS A 175 -0.53 17.27 15.92
N VAL A 176 -0.76 17.63 14.65
CA VAL A 176 -0.68 16.72 13.53
C VAL A 176 0.67 16.85 12.84
N GLN A 177 1.33 15.71 12.62
CA GLN A 177 2.55 15.58 11.84
C GLN A 177 2.24 14.85 10.55
N SER A 178 2.86 15.29 9.44
CA SER A 178 2.72 14.70 8.12
C SER A 178 4.00 13.95 7.76
N LEU A 179 3.89 12.64 7.51
CA LEU A 179 5.01 11.73 7.31
C LEU A 179 5.08 11.25 5.88
N PHE A 180 6.19 11.52 5.21
CA PHE A 180 6.42 11.13 3.82
C PHE A 180 6.78 9.64 3.67
N SER A 181 7.50 9.07 4.65
CA SER A 181 7.96 7.68 4.66
C SER A 181 8.07 7.17 6.09
N GLY A 182 8.07 5.87 6.26
CA GLY A 182 8.24 5.20 7.55
C GLY A 182 7.58 3.84 7.58
N GLU A 183 7.88 3.10 8.64
CA GLU A 183 7.22 1.83 8.95
C GLU A 183 6.20 2.04 10.07
N ALA A 184 4.93 2.01 9.73
CA ALA A 184 3.85 2.20 10.68
C ALA A 184 3.43 0.86 11.32
N THR A 185 3.36 0.83 12.65
CA THR A 185 2.88 -0.31 13.43
C THR A 185 1.68 0.12 14.26
N ILE A 186 0.60 -0.67 14.25
CA ILE A 186 -0.54 -0.44 15.12
C ILE A 186 -0.17 -0.86 16.54
N THR A 187 -0.30 0.06 17.50
CA THR A 187 -0.03 -0.21 18.92
C THR A 187 -1.31 -0.56 19.67
N GLY A 188 -1.19 -1.26 20.81
CA GLY A 188 -2.36 -1.60 21.66
C GLY A 188 -3.15 -2.83 21.21
N ILE A 189 -2.74 -3.53 20.16
CA ILE A 189 -3.24 -4.88 19.87
C ILE A 189 -2.36 -5.87 20.65
N GLN A 190 -2.86 -6.40 21.76
CA GLN A 190 -2.26 -7.61 22.33
C GLN A 190 -2.48 -8.72 21.30
N THR A 191 -1.43 -9.14 20.64
CA THR A 191 -1.40 -10.42 19.90
C THR A 191 -1.69 -11.53 20.91
N ARG A 192 -2.87 -12.14 20.75
CA ARG A 192 -3.21 -13.37 21.47
C ARG A 192 -2.46 -14.54 20.86
#